data_7d27ee6c30e11c1861ad01f488f48774
#
_entry.id   7d27ee6c30e11c1861ad01f488f48774
#
_cell.length_a   1.000
_cell.length_b   1.000
_cell.length_c   1.000
_cell.angle_alpha   90.00
_cell.angle_beta   90.00
_cell.angle_gamma   90.00
#
_symmetry.space_group_name_H-M   'P 1'
#
loop_
_entity.id
_entity.type
_entity.pdbx_description
1 polymer ?
#
loop_
_entity_poly.entity_id
_entity_poly.type
_entity_poly.pdbx_seq_one_letter_code
_entity_poly.pdbx_strand_id
1 'polypeptide(L)'
;MIAKVLSGGLLGIDAYLVEVEVDISLGLPIFSTVGLPDGAVKESKDRVKSAVKNTGYDFPSQRITVNLAPADIKKEGAAFDLPIALGILTASDTILSTSIKDYLIVGELSLDGRVKSIHGGLSLAVAARNSHLKGIIVPKDNALETSVVKGIDVLAVEHLSQVVDFLNGIHEITPIKVDIESIFNTQSAYPVDFSEVKGQEHAKRSIEVAAAGGHNLIMVGPPGAGKTMLAKRIPTILPRMSFEEALETTKIHSVMGLLEPTKALVTHKPFRSPHHTISDAGLIGGGTIPKPGEVSLSHNGVLFLDELPEFKKNALEVMRQPLEDGKVTISRAVSSLTYPARFMLVAAMNPCPCGFYSDPHQECTCTLPQIQRYKAKISGPLLDRIDIHVEIPPVRFRDLSTERTGETSKQIKERVEKARTIQQERFKGKKIYCNAQMVSRHIRKYCQIDESSQRLLERAMEKLGLSARAYTRILKVSRTIADLEEEDHIQPHHISEAIQYRSLDRTLL
;
A
#
# COMPACT_ATOMS: atom_id res chain seq x y z
N MET A 1 -29.78 -26.45 21.62
CA MET A 1 -29.55 -25.13 22.28
C MET A 1 -28.82 -24.25 21.29
N ILE A 2 -29.17 -22.97 21.19
CA ILE A 2 -28.54 -22.04 20.22
C ILE A 2 -27.56 -21.13 20.94
N ALA A 3 -26.30 -21.11 20.50
CA ALA A 3 -25.29 -20.15 20.91
C ALA A 3 -24.96 -19.17 19.79
N LYS A 4 -24.58 -17.94 20.17
CA LYS A 4 -24.18 -16.88 19.23
C LYS A 4 -22.82 -16.33 19.63
N VAL A 5 -21.91 -16.26 18.66
CA VAL A 5 -20.56 -15.71 18.82
C VAL A 5 -20.34 -14.66 17.72
N LEU A 6 -19.79 -13.50 18.09
CA LEU A 6 -19.44 -12.48 17.13
C LEU A 6 -18.04 -12.73 16.56
N SER A 7 -17.96 -12.74 15.25
CA SER A 7 -16.74 -12.85 14.48
C SER A 7 -16.68 -11.79 13.38
N GLY A 8 -15.70 -11.84 12.49
CA GLY A 8 -15.60 -10.90 11.39
C GLY A 8 -15.06 -11.53 10.12
N GLY A 9 -15.51 -11.01 9.00
CA GLY A 9 -15.03 -11.33 7.66
C GLY A 9 -14.39 -10.13 7.00
N LEU A 10 -13.55 -10.37 6.00
CA LEU A 10 -12.91 -9.33 5.20
C LEU A 10 -13.69 -9.04 3.93
N LEU A 11 -13.79 -7.77 3.57
CA LEU A 11 -14.32 -7.32 2.29
C LEU A 11 -13.38 -6.23 1.72
N GLY A 12 -12.50 -6.61 0.81
CA GLY A 12 -11.41 -5.75 0.36
C GLY A 12 -10.39 -5.51 1.47
N ILE A 13 -10.18 -4.26 1.88
CA ILE A 13 -9.32 -3.88 3.02
C ILE A 13 -10.10 -3.62 4.30
N ASP A 14 -11.41 -3.64 4.25
CA ASP A 14 -12.26 -3.43 5.41
C ASP A 14 -12.83 -4.75 5.91
N ALA A 15 -13.36 -4.72 7.13
CA ALA A 15 -13.98 -5.88 7.75
C ALA A 15 -15.45 -5.60 8.08
N TYR A 16 -16.24 -6.65 8.13
CA TYR A 16 -17.65 -6.64 8.52
C TYR A 16 -17.90 -7.70 9.59
N LEU A 17 -18.93 -7.48 10.41
CA LEU A 17 -19.31 -8.45 11.46
C LEU A 17 -19.96 -9.68 10.83
N VAL A 18 -19.65 -10.84 11.43
CA VAL A 18 -20.24 -12.13 11.12
C VAL A 18 -20.77 -12.70 12.43
N GLU A 19 -22.05 -12.97 12.50
CA GLU A 19 -22.66 -13.71 13.61
C GLU A 19 -22.53 -15.20 13.34
N VAL A 20 -21.80 -15.91 14.19
CA VAL A 20 -21.65 -17.36 14.16
C VAL A 20 -22.69 -17.94 15.11
N GLU A 21 -23.77 -18.51 14.54
CA GLU A 21 -24.83 -19.17 15.29
C GLU A 21 -24.59 -20.69 15.25
N VAL A 22 -24.57 -21.32 16.40
CA VAL A 22 -24.40 -22.76 16.55
C VAL A 22 -25.63 -23.36 17.20
N ASP A 23 -26.32 -24.27 16.50
CA ASP A 23 -27.43 -25.04 17.02
C ASP A 23 -27.04 -26.52 17.21
N ILE A 24 -27.26 -27.03 18.41
CA ILE A 24 -27.09 -28.44 18.75
C ILE A 24 -28.49 -29.03 19.01
N SER A 25 -28.90 -29.98 18.14
CA SER A 25 -30.20 -30.60 18.18
C SER A 25 -30.10 -32.13 18.22
N LEU A 26 -31.10 -32.79 18.80
CA LEU A 26 -31.17 -34.26 18.83
C LEU A 26 -31.21 -34.84 17.42
N GLY A 27 -30.47 -35.93 17.18
CA GLY A 27 -30.42 -36.62 15.89
C GLY A 27 -29.09 -37.28 15.62
N LEU A 28 -28.96 -37.83 14.39
CA LEU A 28 -27.70 -38.44 13.94
C LEU A 28 -26.55 -37.41 13.94
N PRO A 29 -25.32 -37.85 14.30
CA PRO A 29 -24.15 -36.97 14.33
C PRO A 29 -23.83 -36.41 12.93
N ILE A 30 -24.32 -35.22 12.63
CA ILE A 30 -24.11 -34.52 11.37
C ILE A 30 -23.60 -33.14 11.71
N PHE A 31 -22.53 -32.71 11.04
CA PHE A 31 -22.02 -31.31 11.12
C PHE A 31 -22.29 -30.63 9.79
N SER A 32 -23.05 -29.55 9.80
CA SER A 32 -23.37 -28.75 8.62
C SER A 32 -23.05 -27.28 8.83
N THR A 33 -22.45 -26.62 7.81
CA THR A 33 -22.19 -25.19 7.81
C THR A 33 -23.00 -24.53 6.70
N VAL A 34 -23.75 -23.49 7.04
CA VAL A 34 -24.58 -22.69 6.13
C VAL A 34 -24.16 -21.21 6.17
N GLY A 35 -24.64 -20.38 5.27
CA GLY A 35 -24.29 -18.96 5.19
C GLY A 35 -23.17 -18.68 4.18
N LEU A 36 -23.15 -19.39 3.04
CA LEU A 36 -22.17 -19.25 1.96
C LEU A 36 -20.70 -19.48 2.38
N PRO A 37 -20.38 -20.59 3.08
CA PRO A 37 -19.01 -20.93 3.42
C PRO A 37 -18.21 -21.32 2.16
N ASP A 38 -16.94 -20.91 2.09
CA ASP A 38 -15.99 -21.42 1.10
C ASP A 38 -15.46 -22.82 1.46
N GLY A 39 -14.50 -23.35 0.66
CA GLY A 39 -13.87 -24.64 0.91
C GLY A 39 -13.17 -24.68 2.28
N ALA A 40 -12.39 -23.66 2.62
CA ALA A 40 -11.62 -23.60 3.87
C ALA A 40 -12.53 -23.56 5.11
N VAL A 41 -13.67 -22.85 5.03
CA VAL A 41 -14.68 -22.81 6.09
C VAL A 41 -15.41 -24.16 6.21
N LYS A 42 -15.65 -24.87 5.10
CA LYS A 42 -16.23 -26.21 5.15
C LYS A 42 -15.30 -27.25 5.79
N GLU A 43 -13.99 -27.13 5.57
CA GLU A 43 -12.96 -27.95 6.19
C GLU A 43 -12.76 -27.67 7.70
N SER A 44 -13.24 -26.52 8.20
CA SER A 44 -13.16 -26.17 9.63
C SER A 44 -13.75 -27.23 10.55
N LYS A 45 -14.75 -27.98 10.07
CA LYS A 45 -15.38 -29.07 10.81
C LYS A 45 -14.36 -30.04 11.42
N ASP A 46 -13.40 -30.50 10.63
CA ASP A 46 -12.44 -31.53 11.08
C ASP A 46 -11.37 -30.89 11.99
N ARG A 47 -10.94 -29.66 11.69
CA ARG A 47 -10.02 -28.91 12.56
C ARG A 47 -10.64 -28.60 13.92
N VAL A 48 -11.84 -28.03 13.94
CA VAL A 48 -12.57 -27.69 15.17
C VAL A 48 -12.84 -28.95 16.01
N LYS A 49 -13.33 -30.05 15.41
CA LYS A 49 -13.59 -31.30 16.12
C LYS A 49 -12.32 -31.85 16.79
N SER A 50 -11.21 -31.85 16.06
CA SER A 50 -9.92 -32.33 16.59
C SER A 50 -9.38 -31.41 17.68
N ALA A 51 -9.41 -30.10 17.46
CA ALA A 51 -8.95 -29.11 18.42
C ALA A 51 -9.71 -29.21 19.75
N VAL A 52 -11.04 -29.25 19.71
CA VAL A 52 -11.88 -29.38 20.91
C VAL A 52 -11.54 -30.65 21.70
N LYS A 53 -11.44 -31.81 21.01
CA LYS A 53 -11.11 -33.08 21.68
C LYS A 53 -9.69 -33.11 22.22
N ASN A 54 -8.71 -32.65 21.47
CA ASN A 54 -7.31 -32.68 21.87
C ASN A 54 -7.00 -31.67 23.00
N THR A 55 -7.89 -30.67 23.18
CA THR A 55 -7.83 -29.72 24.31
C THR A 55 -8.51 -30.26 25.57
N GLY A 56 -9.11 -31.48 25.52
CA GLY A 56 -9.74 -32.15 26.66
C GLY A 56 -11.19 -31.82 26.89
N TYR A 57 -11.86 -31.14 25.91
CA TYR A 57 -13.29 -30.88 25.99
C TYR A 57 -14.10 -31.95 25.23
N ASP A 58 -15.33 -32.19 25.68
CA ASP A 58 -16.25 -33.09 25.01
C ASP A 58 -16.81 -32.48 23.73
N PHE A 59 -16.75 -33.21 22.63
CA PHE A 59 -17.37 -32.80 21.37
C PHE A 59 -18.74 -33.49 21.23
N PRO A 60 -19.85 -32.74 21.07
CA PRO A 60 -21.21 -33.28 21.03
C PRO A 60 -21.39 -34.33 19.93
N SER A 61 -21.98 -35.49 20.31
CA SER A 61 -22.36 -36.56 19.37
C SER A 61 -23.77 -36.39 18.84
N GLN A 62 -24.17 -35.14 18.55
CA GLN A 62 -25.51 -34.76 18.11
C GLN A 62 -25.44 -34.05 16.75
N ARG A 63 -26.57 -33.60 16.24
CA ARG A 63 -26.60 -32.79 15.02
C ARG A 63 -26.18 -31.37 15.35
N ILE A 64 -25.10 -30.92 14.69
CA ILE A 64 -24.56 -29.56 14.83
C ILE A 64 -24.79 -28.81 13.52
N THR A 65 -25.46 -27.66 13.63
CA THR A 65 -25.63 -26.72 12.49
C THR A 65 -24.96 -25.41 12.83
N VAL A 66 -24.02 -24.98 12.00
CA VAL A 66 -23.34 -23.68 12.11
C VAL A 66 -23.86 -22.76 11.01
N ASN A 67 -24.43 -21.62 11.39
CA ASN A 67 -24.86 -20.59 10.46
C ASN A 67 -23.94 -19.39 10.57
N LEU A 68 -23.46 -18.88 9.43
CA LEU A 68 -22.61 -17.69 9.33
C LEU A 68 -23.42 -16.54 8.72
N ALA A 69 -23.98 -15.68 9.53
CA ALA A 69 -24.78 -14.55 9.08
C ALA A 69 -23.93 -13.27 8.91
N PRO A 70 -24.19 -12.43 7.89
CA PRO A 70 -25.29 -12.48 6.90
C PRO A 70 -25.01 -13.49 5.76
N ALA A 71 -26.04 -14.07 5.17
CA ALA A 71 -25.92 -15.12 4.15
C ALA A 71 -25.67 -14.61 2.72
N ASP A 72 -25.68 -13.31 2.50
CA ASP A 72 -25.48 -12.66 1.20
C ASP A 72 -23.99 -12.45 0.84
N ILE A 73 -23.10 -12.55 1.83
CA ILE A 73 -21.65 -12.39 1.63
C ILE A 73 -20.97 -13.74 1.82
N LYS A 74 -20.08 -14.09 0.89
CA LYS A 74 -19.28 -15.31 0.97
C LYS A 74 -18.24 -15.19 2.10
N LYS A 75 -18.15 -16.20 2.97
CA LYS A 75 -17.19 -16.29 4.07
C LYS A 75 -16.00 -17.13 3.63
N GLU A 76 -14.81 -16.59 3.85
CA GLU A 76 -13.56 -17.15 3.35
C GLU A 76 -12.51 -17.28 4.45
N GLY A 77 -11.68 -18.32 4.32
CA GLY A 77 -10.56 -18.58 5.20
C GLY A 77 -10.90 -19.27 6.50
N ALA A 78 -9.86 -19.59 7.27
CA ALA A 78 -9.94 -20.40 8.49
C ALA A 78 -10.15 -19.56 9.77
N ALA A 79 -10.31 -18.23 9.67
CA ALA A 79 -10.47 -17.35 10.82
C ALA A 79 -11.71 -17.63 11.68
N PHE A 80 -12.65 -18.40 11.14
CA PHE A 80 -13.88 -18.80 11.83
C PHE A 80 -13.74 -20.06 12.70
N ASP A 81 -12.59 -20.76 12.67
CA ASP A 81 -12.42 -22.00 13.43
C ASP A 81 -12.60 -21.76 14.94
N LEU A 82 -11.93 -20.76 15.51
CA LEU A 82 -12.03 -20.42 16.91
C LEU A 82 -13.47 -20.02 17.32
N PRO A 83 -14.14 -19.08 16.67
CA PRO A 83 -15.52 -18.73 17.03
C PRO A 83 -16.51 -19.89 16.85
N ILE A 84 -16.34 -20.79 15.88
CA ILE A 84 -17.16 -22.00 15.72
C ILE A 84 -16.92 -22.94 16.90
N ALA A 85 -15.65 -23.19 17.31
CA ALA A 85 -15.32 -24.02 18.47
C ALA A 85 -15.97 -23.50 19.74
N LEU A 86 -15.83 -22.18 20.00
CA LEU A 86 -16.43 -21.54 21.17
C LEU A 86 -17.96 -21.57 21.13
N GLY A 87 -18.56 -21.41 19.97
CA GLY A 87 -20.01 -21.56 19.78
C GLY A 87 -20.50 -22.96 20.11
N ILE A 88 -19.76 -24.00 19.74
CA ILE A 88 -20.09 -25.39 20.10
C ILE A 88 -19.95 -25.59 21.61
N LEU A 89 -18.87 -25.12 22.23
CA LEU A 89 -18.63 -25.23 23.67
C LEU A 89 -19.66 -24.44 24.50
N THR A 90 -20.13 -23.30 23.97
CA THR A 90 -21.22 -22.55 24.60
C THR A 90 -22.57 -23.27 24.46
N ALA A 91 -22.86 -23.85 23.27
CA ALA A 91 -24.11 -24.59 23.06
C ALA A 91 -24.15 -25.94 23.79
N SER A 92 -23.00 -26.45 24.27
CA SER A 92 -22.88 -27.66 25.09
C SER A 92 -22.67 -27.35 26.60
N ASP A 93 -22.96 -26.14 27.04
CA ASP A 93 -22.85 -25.67 28.44
C ASP A 93 -21.42 -25.80 29.03
N THR A 94 -20.39 -25.93 28.22
CA THR A 94 -18.98 -25.88 28.66
C THR A 94 -18.56 -24.45 28.98
N ILE A 95 -19.10 -23.48 28.24
CA ILE A 95 -18.92 -22.04 28.49
C ILE A 95 -20.28 -21.51 28.97
N LEU A 96 -20.34 -21.03 30.22
CA LEU A 96 -21.57 -20.54 30.84
C LEU A 96 -21.73 -19.02 30.79
N SER A 97 -20.65 -18.33 30.45
CA SER A 97 -20.62 -16.86 30.45
C SER A 97 -21.38 -16.22 29.31
N THR A 98 -22.10 -15.17 29.60
CA THR A 98 -22.75 -14.30 28.59
C THR A 98 -21.80 -13.27 27.97
N SER A 99 -20.61 -13.08 28.54
CA SER A 99 -19.61 -12.07 28.10
C SER A 99 -19.01 -12.36 26.71
N ILE A 100 -19.20 -13.56 26.17
CA ILE A 100 -18.76 -13.92 24.81
C ILE A 100 -19.29 -12.97 23.73
N LYS A 101 -20.45 -12.34 23.97
CA LYS A 101 -21.07 -11.38 23.05
C LYS A 101 -20.40 -10.01 23.03
N ASP A 102 -19.57 -9.70 24.02
CA ASP A 102 -18.90 -8.42 24.16
C ASP A 102 -17.64 -8.34 23.30
N TYR A 103 -17.17 -9.47 22.76
CA TYR A 103 -15.92 -9.58 22.02
C TYR A 103 -16.14 -10.03 20.59
N LEU A 104 -15.36 -9.43 19.66
CA LEU A 104 -15.17 -10.01 18.35
C LEU A 104 -14.09 -11.08 18.44
N ILE A 105 -14.37 -12.29 17.99
CA ILE A 105 -13.49 -13.46 18.16
C ILE A 105 -13.06 -13.98 16.79
N VAL A 106 -11.76 -14.12 16.58
CA VAL A 106 -11.18 -14.64 15.33
C VAL A 106 -9.93 -15.46 15.61
N GLY A 107 -9.72 -16.50 14.79
CA GLY A 107 -8.52 -17.35 14.88
C GLY A 107 -8.69 -18.63 14.09
N GLU A 108 -7.61 -19.09 13.45
CA GLU A 108 -7.54 -20.43 12.88
C GLU A 108 -7.10 -21.40 13.97
N LEU A 109 -7.65 -22.60 14.00
CA LEU A 109 -7.28 -23.66 14.93
C LEU A 109 -6.41 -24.74 14.28
N SER A 110 -5.29 -25.05 14.93
CA SER A 110 -4.57 -26.30 14.67
C SER A 110 -5.23 -27.46 15.38
N LEU A 111 -4.95 -28.70 14.95
CA LEU A 111 -5.58 -29.89 15.49
C LEU A 111 -5.32 -30.11 17.00
N ASP A 112 -4.26 -29.53 17.55
CA ASP A 112 -3.89 -29.56 18.96
C ASP A 112 -4.51 -28.43 19.80
N GLY A 113 -5.35 -27.57 19.18
CA GLY A 113 -6.02 -26.46 19.85
C GLY A 113 -5.23 -25.17 19.90
N ARG A 114 -4.04 -25.07 19.29
CA ARG A 114 -3.33 -23.79 19.17
C ARG A 114 -4.04 -22.85 18.19
N VAL A 115 -4.06 -21.58 18.55
CA VAL A 115 -4.64 -20.51 17.74
C VAL A 115 -3.57 -19.93 16.83
N LYS A 116 -3.78 -20.01 15.52
CA LYS A 116 -2.88 -19.53 14.47
C LYS A 116 -3.29 -18.17 13.94
N SER A 117 -2.31 -17.46 13.37
CA SER A 117 -2.49 -16.14 12.78
C SER A 117 -3.53 -16.11 11.65
N ILE A 118 -4.14 -14.95 11.49
CA ILE A 118 -5.14 -14.64 10.48
C ILE A 118 -4.71 -13.45 9.65
N HIS A 119 -5.36 -13.25 8.51
CA HIS A 119 -5.19 -12.05 7.69
C HIS A 119 -6.16 -10.95 8.14
N GLY A 120 -5.75 -9.68 8.03
CA GLY A 120 -6.61 -8.52 8.22
C GLY A 120 -6.99 -8.24 9.68
N GLY A 121 -6.16 -8.65 10.65
CA GLY A 121 -6.41 -8.41 12.07
C GLY A 121 -6.70 -6.95 12.39
N LEU A 122 -5.92 -6.02 11.81
CA LEU A 122 -6.15 -4.59 11.97
C LEU A 122 -7.55 -4.14 11.50
N SER A 123 -8.00 -4.63 10.34
CA SER A 123 -9.32 -4.27 9.80
C SER A 123 -10.45 -4.81 10.68
N LEU A 124 -10.28 -6.03 11.21
CA LEU A 124 -11.21 -6.65 12.17
C LEU A 124 -11.29 -5.85 13.48
N ALA A 125 -10.16 -5.38 14.01
CA ALA A 125 -10.13 -4.53 15.18
C ALA A 125 -10.84 -3.18 14.96
N VAL A 126 -10.68 -2.57 13.79
CA VAL A 126 -11.41 -1.36 13.40
C VAL A 126 -12.92 -1.63 13.33
N ALA A 127 -13.34 -2.76 12.78
CA ALA A 127 -14.76 -3.15 12.73
C ALA A 127 -15.34 -3.36 14.15
N ALA A 128 -14.61 -4.06 15.03
CA ALA A 128 -15.00 -4.26 16.43
C ALA A 128 -15.22 -2.94 17.18
N ARG A 129 -14.25 -2.01 17.04
CA ARG A 129 -14.38 -0.65 17.63
C ARG A 129 -15.61 0.10 17.11
N ASN A 130 -15.82 0.09 15.78
CA ASN A 130 -16.94 0.80 15.17
C ASN A 130 -18.31 0.21 15.56
N SER A 131 -18.32 -1.05 15.97
CA SER A 131 -19.51 -1.75 16.48
C SER A 131 -19.65 -1.65 18.00
N HIS A 132 -18.83 -0.80 18.64
CA HIS A 132 -18.88 -0.56 20.11
C HIS A 132 -18.70 -1.80 20.97
N LEU A 133 -17.96 -2.80 20.49
CA LEU A 133 -17.62 -3.98 21.28
C LEU A 133 -16.57 -3.62 22.35
N LYS A 134 -16.57 -4.36 23.45
CA LYS A 134 -15.60 -4.19 24.55
C LYS A 134 -14.17 -4.49 24.08
N GLY A 135 -14.02 -5.51 23.22
CA GLY A 135 -12.70 -5.89 22.74
C GLY A 135 -12.73 -6.88 21.59
N ILE A 136 -11.52 -7.35 21.25
CA ILE A 136 -11.28 -8.37 20.25
C ILE A 136 -10.35 -9.46 20.80
N ILE A 137 -10.72 -10.73 20.60
CA ILE A 137 -9.87 -11.89 20.91
C ILE A 137 -9.20 -12.34 19.63
N VAL A 138 -7.88 -12.27 19.58
CA VAL A 138 -7.07 -12.51 18.39
C VAL A 138 -5.89 -13.44 18.68
N PRO A 139 -5.35 -14.12 17.64
CA PRO A 139 -4.09 -14.84 17.80
C PRO A 139 -2.97 -13.91 18.23
N LYS A 140 -2.03 -14.42 19.03
CA LYS A 140 -0.86 -13.66 19.52
C LYS A 140 -0.09 -12.96 18.41
N ASP A 141 0.08 -13.62 17.27
CA ASP A 141 0.81 -13.09 16.12
C ASP A 141 0.12 -11.84 15.48
N ASN A 142 -1.19 -11.67 15.68
CA ASN A 142 -1.93 -10.51 15.21
C ASN A 142 -2.12 -9.41 16.28
N ALA A 143 -1.69 -9.67 17.51
CA ALA A 143 -1.99 -8.81 18.64
C ALA A 143 -1.38 -7.41 18.49
N LEU A 144 -0.15 -7.30 17.98
CA LEU A 144 0.52 -6.00 17.80
C LEU A 144 -0.21 -5.11 16.77
N GLU A 145 -0.57 -5.68 15.60
CA GLU A 145 -1.28 -4.91 14.57
C GLU A 145 -2.68 -4.47 15.03
N THR A 146 -3.36 -5.31 15.80
CA THR A 146 -4.71 -5.00 16.31
C THR A 146 -4.70 -3.98 17.44
N SER A 147 -3.66 -3.99 18.29
CA SER A 147 -3.52 -3.09 19.44
C SER A 147 -3.26 -1.62 19.08
N VAL A 148 -2.98 -1.34 17.80
CA VAL A 148 -2.90 0.04 17.28
C VAL A 148 -4.26 0.75 17.31
N VAL A 149 -5.36 -0.02 17.31
CA VAL A 149 -6.72 0.52 17.32
C VAL A 149 -7.08 0.94 18.73
N LYS A 150 -7.08 2.26 18.98
CA LYS A 150 -7.47 2.81 20.28
C LYS A 150 -8.96 2.64 20.56
N GLY A 151 -9.32 2.42 21.82
CA GLY A 151 -10.72 2.40 22.29
C GLY A 151 -11.36 1.01 22.31
N ILE A 152 -10.59 -0.06 22.16
CA ILE A 152 -11.01 -1.44 22.39
C ILE A 152 -9.91 -2.23 23.10
N ASP A 153 -10.29 -3.26 23.86
CA ASP A 153 -9.36 -4.19 24.49
C ASP A 153 -8.91 -5.26 23.49
N VAL A 154 -7.60 -5.46 23.33
CA VAL A 154 -7.03 -6.51 22.48
C VAL A 154 -6.49 -7.65 23.34
N LEU A 155 -7.16 -8.78 23.28
CA LEU A 155 -6.85 -9.98 24.05
C LEU A 155 -6.13 -10.98 23.15
N ALA A 156 -4.84 -11.16 23.40
CA ALA A 156 -4.00 -12.09 22.65
C ALA A 156 -4.08 -13.51 23.21
N VAL A 157 -4.31 -14.48 22.34
CA VAL A 157 -4.45 -15.89 22.74
C VAL A 157 -3.57 -16.80 21.89
N GLU A 158 -3.06 -17.87 22.50
CA GLU A 158 -2.24 -18.89 21.84
C GLU A 158 -2.95 -20.25 21.75
N HIS A 159 -3.97 -20.47 22.61
CA HIS A 159 -4.62 -21.77 22.73
C HIS A 159 -6.13 -21.64 23.03
N LEU A 160 -6.92 -22.59 22.54
CA LEU A 160 -8.37 -22.64 22.75
C LEU A 160 -8.74 -22.64 24.26
N SER A 161 -8.00 -23.39 25.09
CA SER A 161 -8.23 -23.46 26.54
C SER A 161 -8.12 -22.10 27.22
N GLN A 162 -7.16 -21.24 26.81
CA GLN A 162 -7.03 -19.88 27.36
C GLN A 162 -8.29 -19.04 27.18
N VAL A 163 -8.93 -19.18 26.00
CA VAL A 163 -10.17 -18.45 25.71
C VAL A 163 -11.32 -18.99 26.54
N VAL A 164 -11.43 -20.31 26.68
CA VAL A 164 -12.46 -20.96 27.50
C VAL A 164 -12.30 -20.56 28.99
N ASP A 165 -11.10 -20.61 29.53
CA ASP A 165 -10.78 -20.23 30.91
C ASP A 165 -11.08 -18.74 31.16
N PHE A 166 -10.71 -17.87 30.21
CA PHE A 166 -11.04 -16.44 30.26
C PHE A 166 -12.55 -16.19 30.29
N LEU A 167 -13.30 -16.82 29.37
CA LEU A 167 -14.76 -16.65 29.28
C LEU A 167 -15.48 -17.18 30.52
N ASN A 168 -14.97 -18.25 31.15
CA ASN A 168 -15.49 -18.80 32.40
C ASN A 168 -15.00 -18.05 33.66
N GLY A 169 -14.17 -17.01 33.50
CA GLY A 169 -13.65 -16.24 34.64
C GLY A 169 -12.60 -16.94 35.49
N ILE A 170 -11.98 -18.01 34.96
CA ILE A 170 -10.92 -18.78 35.65
C ILE A 170 -9.59 -18.04 35.57
N HIS A 171 -9.27 -17.47 34.41
CA HIS A 171 -8.07 -16.69 34.16
C HIS A 171 -8.37 -15.36 33.47
N GLU A 172 -7.67 -14.31 33.88
CA GLU A 172 -7.73 -13.01 33.22
C GLU A 172 -6.67 -12.94 32.11
N ILE A 173 -7.03 -12.34 30.96
CA ILE A 173 -6.09 -12.00 29.88
C ILE A 173 -5.88 -10.49 29.91
N THR A 174 -4.62 -10.07 30.14
CA THR A 174 -4.27 -8.65 30.14
C THR A 174 -4.30 -8.09 28.72
N PRO A 175 -5.07 -7.00 28.47
CA PRO A 175 -5.09 -6.37 27.15
C PRO A 175 -3.73 -5.82 26.73
N ILE A 176 -3.32 -6.10 25.49
CA ILE A 176 -2.08 -5.59 24.93
C ILE A 176 -2.24 -4.11 24.58
N LYS A 177 -1.26 -3.30 25.00
CA LYS A 177 -1.16 -1.88 24.69
C LYS A 177 0.15 -1.62 23.96
N VAL A 178 0.06 -0.82 22.91
CA VAL A 178 1.22 -0.42 22.10
C VAL A 178 1.39 1.08 22.18
N ASP A 179 2.62 1.51 22.43
CA ASP A 179 2.99 2.92 22.33
C ASP A 179 3.26 3.30 20.87
N ILE A 180 2.27 3.95 20.26
CA ILE A 180 2.31 4.37 18.85
C ILE A 180 3.43 5.38 18.63
N GLU A 181 3.69 6.29 19.59
CA GLU A 181 4.74 7.31 19.44
C GLU A 181 6.12 6.69 19.39
N SER A 182 6.37 5.67 20.21
CA SER A 182 7.65 4.94 20.19
C SER A 182 7.87 4.22 18.85
N ILE A 183 6.81 3.65 18.25
CA ILE A 183 6.88 2.98 16.95
C ILE A 183 7.31 3.95 15.85
N PHE A 184 6.75 5.16 15.83
CA PHE A 184 7.10 6.19 14.83
C PHE A 184 8.48 6.80 15.07
N ASN A 185 8.93 6.84 16.32
CA ASN A 185 10.25 7.40 16.68
C ASN A 185 11.39 6.41 16.44
N THR A 186 11.11 5.13 16.34
CA THR A 186 12.12 4.13 15.96
C THR A 186 12.54 4.37 14.52
N GLN A 187 13.70 5.04 14.35
CA GLN A 187 14.29 5.30 13.04
C GLN A 187 14.73 3.96 12.45
N SER A 188 14.03 3.52 11.42
CA SER A 188 14.55 2.41 10.63
C SER A 188 15.67 2.93 9.74
N ALA A 189 16.85 2.40 9.96
CA ALA A 189 17.98 2.66 9.08
C ALA A 189 17.71 1.98 7.74
N TYR A 190 17.65 2.76 6.68
CA TYR A 190 17.73 2.21 5.33
C TYR A 190 19.17 1.71 5.08
N PRO A 191 19.37 0.55 4.43
CA PRO A 191 20.71 0.01 4.16
C PRO A 191 21.46 0.78 3.06
N VAL A 192 20.87 1.85 2.51
CA VAL A 192 21.39 2.66 1.40
C VAL A 192 21.25 4.15 1.70
N ASP A 193 22.17 4.95 1.18
CA ASP A 193 22.19 6.41 1.35
C ASP A 193 22.51 7.14 0.04
N PHE A 194 22.00 8.37 -0.15
CA PHE A 194 22.27 9.19 -1.33
C PHE A 194 23.74 9.65 -1.41
N SER A 195 24.47 9.67 -0.31
CA SER A 195 25.92 9.99 -0.30
C SER A 195 26.75 9.00 -1.12
N GLU A 196 26.25 7.77 -1.34
CA GLU A 196 26.88 6.77 -2.19
C GLU A 196 26.74 7.07 -3.69
N VAL A 197 25.81 7.97 -4.07
CA VAL A 197 25.60 8.38 -5.47
C VAL A 197 26.61 9.46 -5.83
N LYS A 198 27.58 9.11 -6.65
CA LYS A 198 28.62 10.01 -7.12
C LYS A 198 28.19 10.75 -8.39
N GLY A 199 28.38 12.07 -8.42
CA GLY A 199 27.92 12.91 -9.54
C GLY A 199 26.40 12.94 -9.69
N GLN A 200 25.92 13.15 -10.92
CA GLN A 200 24.48 13.13 -11.30
C GLN A 200 23.61 14.14 -10.53
N GLU A 201 24.13 15.33 -10.25
CA GLU A 201 23.43 16.35 -9.44
C GLU A 201 22.06 16.73 -10.02
N HIS A 202 21.93 16.79 -11.35
CA HIS A 202 20.65 17.04 -12.01
C HIS A 202 19.61 15.94 -11.72
N ALA A 203 20.05 14.67 -11.71
CA ALA A 203 19.18 13.55 -11.36
C ALA A 203 18.78 13.58 -9.87
N LYS A 204 19.71 13.86 -8.97
CA LYS A 204 19.44 14.02 -7.54
C LYS A 204 18.42 15.14 -7.29
N ARG A 205 18.60 16.31 -7.93
CA ARG A 205 17.68 17.44 -7.83
C ARG A 205 16.28 17.08 -8.36
N SER A 206 16.17 16.42 -9.51
CA SER A 206 14.89 16.00 -10.03
C SER A 206 14.16 15.00 -9.10
N ILE A 207 14.91 14.09 -8.46
CA ILE A 207 14.38 13.15 -7.47
C ILE A 207 13.95 13.87 -6.19
N GLU A 208 14.70 14.85 -5.72
CA GLU A 208 14.34 15.69 -4.57
C GLU A 208 13.03 16.44 -4.83
N VAL A 209 12.87 17.07 -5.99
CA VAL A 209 11.63 17.74 -6.40
C VAL A 209 10.47 16.74 -6.47
N ALA A 210 10.71 15.56 -7.07
CA ALA A 210 9.72 14.52 -7.16
C ALA A 210 9.27 14.03 -5.77
N ALA A 211 10.21 13.81 -4.85
CA ALA A 211 9.93 13.38 -3.47
C ALA A 211 9.16 14.45 -2.67
N ALA A 212 9.55 15.72 -2.81
CA ALA A 212 8.91 16.83 -2.12
C ALA A 212 7.46 17.03 -2.55
N GLY A 213 7.18 16.96 -3.86
CA GLY A 213 5.84 17.18 -4.42
C GLY A 213 4.99 15.92 -4.56
N GLY A 214 5.56 14.73 -4.42
CA GLY A 214 4.90 13.46 -4.74
C GLY A 214 4.69 13.27 -6.24
N HIS A 215 5.61 13.81 -7.07
CA HIS A 215 5.52 13.79 -8.52
C HIS A 215 5.98 12.46 -9.11
N ASN A 216 5.31 11.99 -10.14
CA ASN A 216 5.74 10.83 -10.92
C ASN A 216 6.98 11.18 -11.75
N LEU A 217 7.93 10.24 -11.82
CA LEU A 217 9.24 10.44 -12.44
C LEU A 217 9.55 9.34 -13.44
N ILE A 218 10.10 9.69 -14.61
CA ILE A 218 10.73 8.75 -15.53
C ILE A 218 12.21 9.11 -15.76
N MET A 219 13.07 8.12 -15.60
CA MET A 219 14.50 8.19 -15.82
C MET A 219 14.86 7.52 -17.14
N VAL A 220 15.49 8.25 -18.07
CA VAL A 220 15.94 7.75 -19.35
C VAL A 220 17.46 7.80 -19.40
N GLY A 221 18.12 6.70 -19.73
CA GLY A 221 19.59 6.68 -19.82
C GLY A 221 20.14 5.32 -20.21
N PRO A 222 21.41 5.22 -20.56
CA PRO A 222 22.03 3.98 -21.02
C PRO A 222 22.09 2.92 -19.91
N PRO A 223 22.31 1.65 -20.26
CA PRO A 223 22.60 0.60 -19.29
C PRO A 223 23.78 1.00 -18.39
N GLY A 224 23.69 0.67 -17.08
CA GLY A 224 24.77 1.01 -16.13
C GLY A 224 24.80 2.47 -15.68
N ALA A 225 23.90 3.37 -16.14
CA ALA A 225 23.85 4.76 -15.69
C ALA A 225 23.37 4.94 -14.23
N GLY A 226 23.03 3.88 -13.50
CA GLY A 226 22.65 3.95 -12.07
C GLY A 226 21.17 4.22 -11.82
N LYS A 227 20.29 4.11 -12.81
CA LYS A 227 18.82 4.36 -12.68
C LYS A 227 18.19 3.58 -11.52
N THR A 228 18.43 2.27 -11.47
CA THR A 228 17.91 1.39 -10.41
C THR A 228 18.51 1.71 -9.05
N MET A 229 19.79 2.11 -9.02
CA MET A 229 20.48 2.54 -7.79
C MET A 229 19.86 3.82 -7.22
N LEU A 230 19.55 4.81 -8.07
CA LEU A 230 18.86 6.04 -7.69
C LEU A 230 17.44 5.74 -7.18
N ALA A 231 16.67 4.91 -7.90
CA ALA A 231 15.30 4.55 -7.52
C ALA A 231 15.23 3.91 -6.13
N LYS A 232 16.14 2.98 -5.81
CA LYS A 232 16.19 2.29 -4.50
C LYS A 232 16.48 3.24 -3.33
N ARG A 233 17.03 4.43 -3.60
CA ARG A 233 17.34 5.43 -2.57
C ARG A 233 16.20 6.42 -2.34
N ILE A 234 15.22 6.51 -3.25
CA ILE A 234 14.06 7.42 -3.10
C ILE A 234 13.35 7.28 -1.75
N PRO A 235 13.08 6.05 -1.24
CA PRO A 235 12.42 5.90 0.06
C PRO A 235 13.16 6.58 1.22
N THR A 236 14.50 6.74 1.13
CA THR A 236 15.31 7.34 2.20
C THR A 236 15.07 8.82 2.39
N ILE A 237 14.59 9.50 1.33
CA ILE A 237 14.35 10.95 1.32
C ILE A 237 12.86 11.32 1.32
N LEU A 238 11.95 10.33 1.22
CA LEU A 238 10.52 10.60 1.30
C LEU A 238 10.12 11.12 2.69
N PRO A 239 9.11 12.00 2.78
CA PRO A 239 8.58 12.46 4.05
C PRO A 239 8.06 11.30 4.89
N ARG A 240 8.10 11.45 6.22
CA ARG A 240 7.51 10.46 7.14
C ARG A 240 6.03 10.29 6.85
N MET A 241 5.51 9.09 7.12
CA MET A 241 4.07 8.82 7.03
C MET A 241 3.34 9.45 8.21
N SER A 242 2.14 9.97 7.97
CA SER A 242 1.22 10.27 9.07
C SER A 242 0.68 8.97 9.67
N PHE A 243 0.04 9.06 10.84
CA PHE A 243 -0.59 7.89 11.46
C PHE A 243 -1.69 7.31 10.55
N GLU A 244 -2.48 8.17 9.91
CA GLU A 244 -3.54 7.77 9.00
C GLU A 244 -2.99 7.06 7.75
N GLU A 245 -1.89 7.60 7.17
CA GLU A 245 -1.21 6.95 6.03
C GLU A 245 -0.66 5.58 6.44
N ALA A 246 -0.03 5.47 7.62
CA ALA A 246 0.51 4.21 8.14
C ALA A 246 -0.62 3.19 8.39
N LEU A 247 -1.74 3.62 8.96
CA LEU A 247 -2.89 2.77 9.22
C LEU A 247 -3.50 2.23 7.91
N GLU A 248 -3.72 3.10 6.91
CA GLU A 248 -4.28 2.72 5.60
C GLU A 248 -3.33 1.73 4.87
N THR A 249 -2.04 2.01 4.90
CA THR A 249 -1.02 1.13 4.31
C THR A 249 -0.96 -0.22 5.04
N THR A 250 -1.00 -0.20 6.37
CA THR A 250 -0.96 -1.43 7.18
C THR A 250 -2.17 -2.32 6.93
N LYS A 251 -3.37 -1.75 6.77
CA LYS A 251 -4.57 -2.52 6.40
C LYS A 251 -4.35 -3.33 5.11
N ILE A 252 -3.78 -2.71 4.06
CA ILE A 252 -3.51 -3.39 2.79
C ILE A 252 -2.53 -4.55 3.00
N HIS A 253 -1.45 -4.31 3.73
CA HIS A 253 -0.42 -5.33 3.99
C HIS A 253 -0.94 -6.45 4.91
N SER A 254 -1.74 -6.13 5.92
CA SER A 254 -2.37 -7.09 6.84
C SER A 254 -3.32 -8.03 6.10
N VAL A 255 -4.22 -7.51 5.25
CA VAL A 255 -5.13 -8.32 4.43
C VAL A 255 -4.38 -9.26 3.48
N MET A 256 -3.19 -8.87 3.03
CA MET A 256 -2.34 -9.69 2.18
C MET A 256 -1.44 -10.67 2.95
N GLY A 257 -1.47 -10.65 4.30
CA GLY A 257 -0.59 -11.47 5.14
C GLY A 257 0.89 -11.11 5.01
N LEU A 258 1.20 -9.86 4.66
CA LEU A 258 2.56 -9.36 4.45
C LEU A 258 3.11 -8.60 5.67
N LEU A 259 2.34 -8.50 6.74
CA LEU A 259 2.78 -7.87 7.98
C LEU A 259 3.47 -8.91 8.86
N GLU A 260 4.70 -8.61 9.26
CA GLU A 260 5.45 -9.47 10.19
C GLU A 260 4.83 -9.42 11.59
N PRO A 261 4.75 -10.55 12.34
CA PRO A 261 4.15 -10.59 13.68
C PRO A 261 4.81 -9.64 14.69
N THR A 262 6.05 -9.23 14.44
CA THR A 262 6.82 -8.29 15.27
C THR A 262 6.53 -6.83 14.99
N LYS A 263 5.73 -6.53 13.95
CA LYS A 263 5.41 -5.16 13.52
C LYS A 263 3.95 -4.83 13.77
N ALA A 264 3.72 -3.75 14.50
CA ALA A 264 2.37 -3.23 14.74
C ALA A 264 1.84 -2.42 13.53
N LEU A 265 2.71 -1.66 12.87
CA LEU A 265 2.39 -0.77 11.74
C LEU A 265 3.49 -0.82 10.67
N VAL A 266 3.10 -0.57 9.43
CA VAL A 266 4.01 -0.19 8.35
C VAL A 266 4.32 1.30 8.50
N THR A 267 5.47 1.64 9.07
CA THR A 267 5.89 3.03 9.32
C THR A 267 6.76 3.61 8.21
N HIS A 268 7.24 2.76 7.29
CA HIS A 268 8.06 3.17 6.16
C HIS A 268 7.24 3.23 4.91
N LYS A 269 7.58 4.18 4.04
CA LYS A 269 7.02 4.27 2.69
C LYS A 269 7.36 2.97 1.93
N PRO A 270 6.36 2.17 1.51
CA PRO A 270 6.62 0.94 0.75
C PRO A 270 7.39 1.24 -0.55
N PHE A 271 8.32 0.36 -0.89
CA PHE A 271 9.00 0.37 -2.19
C PHE A 271 8.71 -0.96 -2.88
N ARG A 272 7.95 -0.91 -3.98
CA ARG A 272 7.59 -2.09 -4.77
C ARG A 272 8.24 -1.99 -6.13
N SER A 273 8.87 -3.08 -6.55
CA SER A 273 9.58 -3.17 -7.84
C SER A 273 9.23 -4.49 -8.52
N PRO A 274 8.04 -4.61 -9.11
CA PRO A 274 7.66 -5.81 -9.83
C PRO A 274 8.50 -5.97 -11.09
N HIS A 275 8.79 -7.24 -11.44
CA HIS A 275 9.46 -7.57 -12.68
C HIS A 275 8.54 -7.29 -13.89
N HIS A 276 9.09 -6.92 -15.05
CA HIS A 276 8.31 -6.58 -16.24
C HIS A 276 7.44 -7.74 -16.79
N THR A 277 7.71 -8.99 -16.38
CA THR A 277 6.88 -10.17 -16.74
C THR A 277 5.61 -10.31 -15.90
N ILE A 278 5.37 -9.42 -14.93
CA ILE A 278 4.19 -9.46 -14.08
C ILE A 278 2.90 -9.46 -14.91
N SER A 279 1.89 -10.21 -14.46
CA SER A 279 0.56 -10.18 -15.08
C SER A 279 -0.22 -8.92 -14.69
N ASP A 280 -1.23 -8.56 -15.50
CA ASP A 280 -2.13 -7.44 -15.20
C ASP A 280 -2.78 -7.62 -13.80
N ALA A 281 -3.18 -8.85 -13.48
CA ALA A 281 -3.75 -9.20 -12.17
C ALA A 281 -2.72 -9.08 -11.02
N GLY A 282 -1.47 -9.40 -11.26
CA GLY A 282 -0.40 -9.19 -10.27
C GLY A 282 -0.13 -7.71 -10.02
N LEU A 283 -0.16 -6.90 -11.07
CA LEU A 283 0.13 -5.48 -10.98
C LEU A 283 -1.03 -4.70 -10.33
N ILE A 284 -2.25 -4.86 -10.85
CA ILE A 284 -3.44 -4.10 -10.41
C ILE A 284 -4.19 -4.80 -9.29
N GLY A 285 -4.14 -6.10 -9.27
CA GLY A 285 -4.96 -6.95 -8.42
C GLY A 285 -6.00 -7.72 -9.23
N GLY A 286 -6.54 -8.78 -8.65
CA GLY A 286 -7.47 -9.65 -9.33
C GLY A 286 -7.62 -11.00 -8.64
N GLY A 287 -7.98 -12.01 -9.41
CA GLY A 287 -8.30 -13.35 -8.93
C GLY A 287 -9.79 -13.60 -8.89
N THR A 288 -10.19 -14.84 -8.59
CA THR A 288 -11.59 -15.21 -8.34
C THR A 288 -12.17 -14.45 -7.16
N ILE A 289 -11.34 -14.25 -6.14
CA ILE A 289 -11.54 -13.35 -5.02
C ILE A 289 -10.62 -12.18 -5.28
N PRO A 290 -11.15 -10.95 -5.46
CA PRO A 290 -10.31 -9.80 -5.73
C PRO A 290 -9.34 -9.52 -4.59
N LYS A 291 -8.03 -9.58 -4.89
CA LYS A 291 -6.94 -9.20 -3.96
C LYS A 291 -6.19 -7.99 -4.51
N PRO A 292 -5.63 -7.13 -3.63
CA PRO A 292 -4.82 -6.00 -4.08
C PRO A 292 -3.54 -6.47 -4.77
N GLY A 293 -3.13 -5.76 -5.84
CA GLY A 293 -1.87 -5.98 -6.54
C GLY A 293 -0.76 -5.05 -6.07
N GLU A 294 0.38 -5.06 -6.80
CA GLU A 294 1.58 -4.26 -6.49
C GLU A 294 1.29 -2.75 -6.42
N VAL A 295 0.35 -2.27 -7.23
CA VAL A 295 -0.11 -0.88 -7.23
C VAL A 295 -0.70 -0.48 -5.89
N SER A 296 -1.54 -1.35 -5.28
CA SER A 296 -2.10 -1.10 -3.96
C SER A 296 -1.10 -1.37 -2.84
N LEU A 297 -0.20 -2.36 -3.02
CA LEU A 297 0.88 -2.63 -2.06
C LEU A 297 1.92 -1.49 -2.00
N SER A 298 2.01 -0.66 -3.05
CA SER A 298 2.84 0.55 -3.07
C SER A 298 2.13 1.80 -2.51
N HIS A 299 0.92 1.64 -1.97
CA HIS A 299 0.13 2.75 -1.44
C HIS A 299 0.92 3.58 -0.43
N ASN A 300 0.85 4.92 -0.55
CA ASN A 300 1.64 5.90 0.20
C ASN A 300 3.17 5.74 0.06
N GLY A 301 3.64 4.99 -0.92
CA GLY A 301 5.05 4.70 -1.18
C GLY A 301 5.45 4.90 -2.64
N VAL A 302 6.35 4.05 -3.12
CA VAL A 302 6.93 4.09 -4.46
C VAL A 302 6.63 2.80 -5.21
N LEU A 303 6.13 2.92 -6.42
CA LEU A 303 6.10 1.85 -7.41
C LEU A 303 7.21 2.12 -8.43
N PHE A 304 8.23 1.28 -8.43
CA PHE A 304 9.33 1.35 -9.38
C PHE A 304 9.14 0.35 -10.51
N LEU A 305 9.05 0.85 -11.74
CA LEU A 305 8.97 0.04 -12.96
C LEU A 305 10.27 0.20 -13.75
N ASP A 306 11.17 -0.77 -13.59
CA ASP A 306 12.41 -0.83 -14.39
C ASP A 306 12.11 -1.40 -15.77
N GLU A 307 12.87 -0.97 -16.77
CA GLU A 307 12.68 -1.40 -18.17
C GLU A 307 11.23 -1.18 -18.65
N LEU A 308 10.67 0.00 -18.39
CA LEU A 308 9.26 0.32 -18.66
C LEU A 308 8.72 -0.15 -20.01
N PRO A 309 9.45 -0.04 -21.17
CA PRO A 309 8.95 -0.51 -22.47
C PRO A 309 8.88 -2.04 -22.60
N GLU A 310 9.41 -2.82 -21.66
CA GLU A 310 9.35 -4.29 -21.67
C GLU A 310 8.11 -4.84 -20.97
N PHE A 311 7.39 -4.01 -20.22
CA PHE A 311 6.08 -4.39 -19.67
C PHE A 311 5.06 -4.61 -20.78
N LYS A 312 4.15 -5.55 -20.56
CA LYS A 312 3.01 -5.77 -21.46
C LYS A 312 2.20 -4.47 -21.61
N LYS A 313 1.80 -4.14 -22.84
CA LYS A 313 1.04 -2.93 -23.13
C LYS A 313 -0.22 -2.82 -22.27
N ASN A 314 -0.96 -3.92 -22.09
CA ASN A 314 -2.18 -3.93 -21.26
C ASN A 314 -1.85 -3.59 -19.80
N ALA A 315 -0.77 -4.13 -19.22
CA ALA A 315 -0.35 -3.82 -17.85
C ALA A 315 -0.04 -2.33 -17.67
N LEU A 316 0.55 -1.67 -18.67
CA LEU A 316 0.80 -0.23 -18.63
C LEU A 316 -0.49 0.60 -18.79
N GLU A 317 -1.42 0.16 -19.65
CA GLU A 317 -2.69 0.89 -19.85
C GLU A 317 -3.59 0.88 -18.61
N VAL A 318 -3.65 -0.23 -17.88
CA VAL A 318 -4.45 -0.31 -16.63
C VAL A 318 -3.89 0.54 -15.49
N MET A 319 -2.59 0.97 -15.57
CA MET A 319 -1.99 1.92 -14.63
C MET A 319 -2.56 3.33 -14.72
N ARG A 320 -3.23 3.67 -15.83
CA ARG A 320 -3.76 5.04 -16.04
C ARG A 320 -4.79 5.44 -15.01
N GLN A 321 -5.68 4.52 -14.62
CA GLN A 321 -6.70 4.78 -13.62
C GLN A 321 -6.10 5.06 -12.22
N PRO A 322 -5.26 4.19 -11.63
CA PRO A 322 -4.68 4.47 -10.32
C PRO A 322 -3.80 5.72 -10.26
N LEU A 323 -3.11 6.06 -11.35
CA LEU A 323 -2.33 7.31 -11.43
C LEU A 323 -3.20 8.58 -11.43
N GLU A 324 -4.46 8.48 -11.84
CA GLU A 324 -5.39 9.60 -11.89
C GLU A 324 -6.27 9.66 -10.64
N ASP A 325 -6.87 8.53 -10.26
CA ASP A 325 -7.88 8.43 -9.20
C ASP A 325 -7.29 8.11 -7.81
N GLY A 326 -6.04 7.63 -7.73
CA GLY A 326 -5.40 7.17 -6.50
C GLY A 326 -6.07 5.93 -5.90
N LYS A 327 -6.79 5.16 -6.71
CA LYS A 327 -7.50 3.94 -6.32
C LYS A 327 -7.64 2.99 -7.49
N VAL A 328 -7.81 1.70 -7.19
CA VAL A 328 -8.08 0.64 -8.15
C VAL A 328 -9.41 0.00 -7.82
N THR A 329 -10.28 -0.12 -8.81
CA THR A 329 -11.54 -0.86 -8.67
C THR A 329 -11.46 -2.15 -9.47
N ILE A 330 -11.60 -3.29 -8.79
CA ILE A 330 -11.60 -4.62 -9.39
C ILE A 330 -13.04 -5.12 -9.39
N SER A 331 -13.65 -5.15 -10.58
CA SER A 331 -15.03 -5.64 -10.75
C SER A 331 -15.00 -7.07 -11.24
N ARG A 332 -15.78 -7.93 -10.59
CA ARG A 332 -16.04 -9.34 -10.95
C ARG A 332 -17.54 -9.58 -10.91
N ALA A 333 -18.00 -10.71 -11.48
CA ALA A 333 -19.43 -11.04 -11.54
C ALA A 333 -20.11 -11.03 -10.15
N VAL A 334 -19.38 -11.37 -9.11
CA VAL A 334 -19.92 -11.52 -7.74
C VAL A 334 -19.71 -10.25 -6.88
N SER A 335 -18.66 -9.46 -7.14
CA SER A 335 -18.33 -8.30 -6.30
C SER A 335 -17.48 -7.28 -7.04
N SER A 336 -17.58 -6.01 -6.61
CA SER A 336 -16.72 -4.91 -7.03
C SER A 336 -16.04 -4.35 -5.80
N LEU A 337 -14.71 -4.43 -5.74
CA LEU A 337 -13.91 -3.97 -4.60
C LEU A 337 -12.97 -2.87 -5.04
N THR A 338 -12.86 -1.84 -4.21
CA THR A 338 -11.97 -0.71 -4.46
C THR A 338 -10.85 -0.69 -3.44
N TYR A 339 -9.61 -0.62 -3.93
CA TYR A 339 -8.40 -0.56 -3.12
C TYR A 339 -7.73 0.80 -3.25
N PRO A 340 -7.20 1.38 -2.17
CA PRO A 340 -6.36 2.56 -2.25
C PRO A 340 -5.08 2.28 -3.07
N ALA A 341 -4.66 3.26 -3.85
CA ALA A 341 -3.51 3.13 -4.75
C ALA A 341 -2.85 4.49 -5.03
N ARG A 342 -2.60 5.26 -3.96
CA ARG A 342 -1.86 6.53 -4.04
C ARG A 342 -0.38 6.23 -3.89
N PHE A 343 0.35 6.21 -4.97
CA PHE A 343 1.78 5.94 -4.98
C PHE A 343 2.50 6.95 -5.87
N MET A 344 3.78 7.10 -5.66
CA MET A 344 4.68 7.79 -6.57
C MET A 344 5.19 6.78 -7.60
N LEU A 345 4.86 6.99 -8.87
CA LEU A 345 5.43 6.19 -9.96
C LEU A 345 6.85 6.66 -10.24
N VAL A 346 7.80 5.74 -10.16
CA VAL A 346 9.16 5.93 -10.64
C VAL A 346 9.40 4.91 -11.75
N ALA A 347 9.68 5.38 -12.94
CA ALA A 347 9.93 4.52 -14.08
C ALA A 347 11.39 4.68 -14.56
N ALA A 348 11.96 3.62 -15.10
CA ALA A 348 13.26 3.68 -15.76
C ALA A 348 13.18 3.02 -17.13
N MET A 349 13.88 3.59 -18.10
CA MET A 349 13.99 3.00 -19.44
C MET A 349 15.33 3.35 -20.09
N ASN A 350 15.70 2.57 -21.09
CA ASN A 350 16.81 2.91 -21.98
C ASN A 350 16.30 3.84 -23.10
N PRO A 351 17.18 4.62 -23.75
CA PRO A 351 16.78 5.52 -24.84
C PRO A 351 16.39 4.78 -26.13
N CYS A 352 16.85 3.51 -26.30
CA CYS A 352 16.58 2.65 -27.45
C CYS A 352 16.79 1.17 -27.05
N PRO A 353 16.48 0.19 -27.94
CA PRO A 353 16.67 -1.22 -27.62
C PRO A 353 18.12 -1.63 -27.29
N CYS A 354 19.13 -1.07 -27.94
CA CYS A 354 20.53 -1.34 -27.58
C CYS A 354 21.02 -0.53 -26.37
N GLY A 355 20.29 0.55 -26.01
CA GLY A 355 20.59 1.38 -24.85
C GLY A 355 21.49 2.59 -25.10
N PHE A 356 22.07 2.75 -26.29
CA PHE A 356 23.16 3.71 -26.54
C PHE A 356 22.77 4.88 -27.49
N TYR A 357 21.48 5.08 -27.75
CA TYR A 357 21.04 6.22 -28.55
C TYR A 357 21.38 7.54 -27.83
N SER A 358 22.13 8.40 -28.51
CA SER A 358 22.70 9.67 -27.98
C SER A 358 23.79 9.46 -26.90
N ASP A 359 24.36 8.27 -26.76
CA ASP A 359 25.50 8.06 -25.87
C ASP A 359 26.77 8.64 -26.53
N PRO A 360 27.58 9.46 -25.81
CA PRO A 360 28.78 10.06 -26.36
C PRO A 360 29.95 9.08 -26.48
N HIS A 361 29.88 7.90 -25.86
CA HIS A 361 30.98 6.92 -25.76
C HIS A 361 30.76 5.61 -26.54
N GLN A 362 29.48 5.28 -26.81
CA GLN A 362 29.13 4.05 -27.52
C GLN A 362 28.16 4.34 -28.66
N GLU A 363 28.46 3.74 -29.83
CA GLU A 363 27.63 3.92 -31.01
C GLU A 363 26.32 3.13 -30.92
N CYS A 364 25.23 3.77 -31.27
CA CYS A 364 23.91 3.15 -31.31
C CYS A 364 23.78 2.30 -32.57
N THR A 365 23.46 1.02 -32.42
CA THR A 365 23.23 0.10 -33.54
C THR A 365 21.79 0.03 -34.02
N CYS A 366 20.88 0.75 -33.41
CA CYS A 366 19.46 0.71 -33.73
C CYS A 366 19.11 1.64 -34.91
N THR A 367 18.25 1.17 -35.79
CA THR A 367 17.67 2.00 -36.82
C THR A 367 16.61 2.92 -36.24
N LEU A 368 16.33 4.07 -36.87
CA LEU A 368 15.29 5.00 -36.43
C LEU A 368 13.90 4.34 -36.25
N PRO A 369 13.43 3.45 -37.16
CA PRO A 369 12.17 2.73 -36.95
C PRO A 369 12.18 1.80 -35.73
N GLN A 370 13.32 1.19 -35.38
CA GLN A 370 13.44 0.37 -34.16
C GLN A 370 13.32 1.23 -32.91
N ILE A 371 13.98 2.39 -32.89
CA ILE A 371 13.89 3.34 -31.76
C ILE A 371 12.44 3.84 -31.59
N GLN A 372 11.79 4.24 -32.66
CA GLN A 372 10.39 4.71 -32.64
C GLN A 372 9.45 3.61 -32.14
N ARG A 373 9.60 2.38 -32.65
CA ARG A 373 8.77 1.24 -32.21
C ARG A 373 9.01 0.91 -30.72
N TYR A 374 10.23 1.04 -30.23
CA TYR A 374 10.55 0.82 -28.81
C TYR A 374 9.88 1.87 -27.92
N LYS A 375 9.99 3.13 -28.26
CA LYS A 375 9.34 4.24 -27.53
C LYS A 375 7.82 4.16 -27.60
N ALA A 376 7.24 3.80 -28.74
CA ALA A 376 5.80 3.66 -28.97
C ALA A 376 5.15 2.53 -28.16
N LYS A 377 5.94 1.66 -27.48
CA LYS A 377 5.40 0.71 -26.50
C LYS A 377 4.75 1.42 -25.30
N ILE A 378 5.22 2.63 -24.97
CA ILE A 378 4.65 3.48 -23.91
C ILE A 378 3.66 4.43 -24.58
N SER A 379 2.42 4.41 -24.12
CA SER A 379 1.41 5.30 -24.71
C SER A 379 1.59 6.77 -24.28
N GLY A 380 1.31 7.70 -25.17
CA GLY A 380 1.31 9.14 -24.86
C GLY A 380 0.47 9.49 -23.63
N PRO A 381 -0.78 8.96 -23.49
CA PRO A 381 -1.57 9.16 -22.30
C PRO A 381 -0.96 8.69 -20.98
N LEU A 382 -0.09 7.69 -20.98
CA LEU A 382 0.66 7.27 -19.78
C LEU A 382 1.81 8.24 -19.50
N LEU A 383 2.59 8.62 -20.51
CA LEU A 383 3.66 9.63 -20.40
C LEU A 383 3.13 10.97 -19.91
N ASP A 384 1.96 11.37 -20.37
CA ASP A 384 1.26 12.57 -19.90
C ASP A 384 0.97 12.56 -18.38
N ARG A 385 0.98 11.39 -17.72
CA ARG A 385 0.75 11.25 -16.27
C ARG A 385 2.02 11.22 -15.45
N ILE A 386 3.17 11.25 -16.12
CA ILE A 386 4.48 11.37 -15.48
C ILE A 386 4.86 12.86 -15.50
N ASP A 387 5.14 13.43 -14.34
CA ASP A 387 5.34 14.88 -14.19
C ASP A 387 6.76 15.31 -14.57
N ILE A 388 7.74 14.47 -14.24
CA ILE A 388 9.16 14.76 -14.35
C ILE A 388 9.83 13.74 -15.26
N HIS A 389 10.47 14.19 -16.32
CA HIS A 389 11.26 13.39 -17.23
C HIS A 389 12.73 13.81 -17.11
N VAL A 390 13.61 12.90 -16.74
CA VAL A 390 15.02 13.20 -16.52
C VAL A 390 15.91 12.25 -17.31
N GLU A 391 16.92 12.83 -17.96
CA GLU A 391 17.98 12.06 -18.59
C GLU A 391 19.08 11.75 -17.57
N ILE A 392 19.51 10.50 -17.53
CA ILE A 392 20.55 10.00 -16.63
C ILE A 392 21.76 9.64 -17.51
N PRO A 393 22.76 10.53 -17.62
CA PRO A 393 23.95 10.28 -18.39
C PRO A 393 24.84 9.22 -17.72
N PRO A 394 25.74 8.56 -18.46
CA PRO A 394 26.77 7.71 -17.88
C PRO A 394 27.60 8.48 -16.85
N VAL A 395 27.93 7.80 -15.73
CA VAL A 395 28.80 8.42 -14.70
C VAL A 395 30.22 8.50 -15.23
N ARG A 396 30.83 9.69 -15.18
CA ARG A 396 32.21 9.88 -15.62
C ARG A 396 33.20 9.21 -14.67
N PHE A 397 34.25 8.62 -15.19
CA PHE A 397 35.29 7.97 -14.38
C PHE A 397 35.85 8.89 -13.28
N ARG A 398 36.03 10.17 -13.58
CA ARG A 398 36.48 11.17 -12.59
C ARG A 398 35.53 11.27 -11.40
N ASP A 399 34.22 11.20 -11.64
CA ASP A 399 33.22 11.30 -10.57
C ASP A 399 33.23 10.06 -9.68
N LEU A 400 33.49 8.88 -10.29
CA LEU A 400 33.63 7.61 -9.55
C LEU A 400 34.88 7.56 -8.67
N SER A 401 36.00 8.13 -9.13
CA SER A 401 37.28 8.12 -8.43
C SER A 401 37.40 9.22 -7.34
N THR A 402 36.45 10.15 -7.28
CA THR A 402 36.48 11.25 -6.30
C THR A 402 36.14 10.73 -4.91
N GLU A 403 36.96 11.06 -3.90
CA GLU A 403 36.71 10.75 -2.49
C GLU A 403 35.58 11.60 -1.87
N ARG A 404 35.09 12.62 -2.59
CA ARG A 404 34.00 13.45 -2.11
C ARG A 404 32.76 12.61 -1.94
N THR A 405 32.30 12.49 -0.71
CA THR A 405 31.00 11.96 -0.39
C THR A 405 29.91 12.90 -0.91
N GLY A 406 28.91 12.33 -1.59
CA GLY A 406 27.72 13.09 -2.01
C GLY A 406 26.92 13.61 -0.81
N GLU A 407 25.89 14.39 -1.10
CA GLU A 407 24.94 14.83 -0.09
C GLU A 407 24.20 13.64 0.53
N THR A 408 24.04 13.64 1.85
CA THR A 408 23.42 12.53 2.58
C THR A 408 21.89 12.52 2.38
N SER A 409 21.30 11.32 2.44
CA SER A 409 19.84 11.18 2.45
C SER A 409 19.17 12.03 3.53
N LYS A 410 19.82 12.20 4.68
CA LYS A 410 19.29 13.01 5.78
C LYS A 410 19.16 14.48 5.40
N GLN A 411 20.18 15.06 4.77
CA GLN A 411 20.16 16.48 4.35
C GLN A 411 19.06 16.73 3.31
N ILE A 412 18.95 15.85 2.30
CA ILE A 412 17.89 15.96 1.29
C ILE A 412 16.52 15.81 1.93
N LYS A 413 16.36 14.84 2.83
CA LYS A 413 15.09 14.57 3.53
C LYS A 413 14.63 15.77 4.37
N GLU A 414 15.55 16.47 5.05
CA GLU A 414 15.22 17.67 5.82
C GLU A 414 14.59 18.77 4.94
N ARG A 415 15.12 19.02 3.73
CA ARG A 415 14.53 19.97 2.77
C ARG A 415 13.18 19.48 2.26
N VAL A 416 13.07 18.19 1.93
CA VAL A 416 11.84 17.57 1.47
C VAL A 416 10.75 17.66 2.55
N GLU A 417 11.07 17.41 3.82
CA GLU A 417 10.13 17.52 4.94
C GLU A 417 9.66 18.95 5.18
N LYS A 418 10.55 19.94 5.07
CA LYS A 418 10.18 21.37 5.14
C LYS A 418 9.17 21.75 4.04
N ALA A 419 9.48 21.43 2.79
CA ALA A 419 8.57 21.67 1.67
C ALA A 419 7.22 20.95 1.87
N ARG A 420 7.23 19.74 2.39
CA ARG A 420 6.01 18.99 2.70
C ARG A 420 5.19 19.64 3.80
N THR A 421 5.82 20.20 4.82
CA THR A 421 5.13 20.93 5.90
C THR A 421 4.39 22.14 5.34
N ILE A 422 5.03 22.93 4.46
CA ILE A 422 4.40 24.06 3.76
C ILE A 422 3.16 23.60 2.97
N GLN A 423 3.26 22.46 2.28
CA GLN A 423 2.15 21.89 1.52
C GLN A 423 1.01 21.42 2.44
N GLN A 424 1.31 20.76 3.56
CA GLN A 424 0.31 20.33 4.54
C GLN A 424 -0.46 21.49 5.16
N GLU A 425 0.21 22.60 5.49
CA GLU A 425 -0.44 23.82 5.97
C GLU A 425 -1.34 24.44 4.89
N ARG A 426 -0.84 24.53 3.63
CA ARG A 426 -1.61 25.00 2.47
C ARG A 426 -2.88 24.20 2.22
N PHE A 427 -2.84 22.90 2.47
CA PHE A 427 -3.93 21.97 2.22
C PHE A 427 -4.72 21.58 3.47
N LYS A 428 -4.50 22.24 4.60
CA LYS A 428 -5.20 21.96 5.86
C LYS A 428 -6.71 21.93 5.65
N GLY A 429 -7.38 20.90 6.15
CA GLY A 429 -8.81 20.67 5.97
C GLY A 429 -9.23 20.15 4.58
N LYS A 430 -8.27 19.77 3.73
CA LYS A 430 -8.53 19.16 2.41
C LYS A 430 -7.98 17.74 2.37
N LYS A 431 -8.57 16.90 1.52
CA LYS A 431 -8.13 15.50 1.34
C LYS A 431 -6.98 15.39 0.31
N ILE A 432 -6.01 16.30 0.38
CA ILE A 432 -4.79 16.30 -0.46
C ILE A 432 -3.59 16.61 0.43
N TYR A 433 -2.46 15.98 0.16
CA TYR A 433 -1.28 15.99 1.02
C TYR A 433 -0.03 16.56 0.34
N CYS A 434 -0.05 16.73 -0.99
CA CYS A 434 1.09 17.20 -1.75
C CYS A 434 0.66 17.91 -3.04
N ASN A 435 1.60 18.63 -3.65
CA ASN A 435 1.31 19.45 -4.85
C ASN A 435 0.90 18.62 -6.06
N ALA A 436 1.41 17.39 -6.24
CA ALA A 436 1.01 16.52 -7.35
C ALA A 436 -0.50 16.21 -7.34
N GLN A 437 -1.14 16.21 -6.16
CA GLN A 437 -2.57 15.93 -5.99
C GLN A 437 -3.47 17.15 -6.23
N MET A 438 -2.91 18.33 -6.51
CA MET A 438 -3.70 19.52 -6.82
C MET A 438 -4.59 19.30 -8.06
N VAL A 439 -5.87 19.66 -7.94
CA VAL A 439 -6.80 19.74 -9.08
C VAL A 439 -6.89 21.19 -9.58
N SER A 440 -7.54 21.42 -10.73
CA SER A 440 -7.58 22.72 -11.43
C SER A 440 -7.91 23.92 -10.52
N ARG A 441 -8.85 23.77 -9.57
CA ARG A 441 -9.20 24.83 -8.60
C ARG A 441 -8.03 25.20 -7.67
N HIS A 442 -7.20 24.20 -7.30
CA HIS A 442 -6.04 24.42 -6.44
C HIS A 442 -4.90 25.07 -7.21
N ILE A 443 -4.68 24.67 -8.47
CA ILE A 443 -3.67 25.25 -9.35
C ILE A 443 -3.96 26.74 -9.55
N ARG A 444 -5.20 27.12 -9.88
CA ARG A 444 -5.59 28.53 -10.02
C ARG A 444 -5.34 29.36 -8.76
N LYS A 445 -5.50 28.75 -7.57
CA LYS A 445 -5.34 29.46 -6.30
C LYS A 445 -3.87 29.55 -5.86
N TYR A 446 -3.08 28.47 -6.03
CA TYR A 446 -1.77 28.34 -5.39
C TYR A 446 -0.59 28.36 -6.36
N CYS A 447 -0.86 28.31 -7.69
CA CYS A 447 0.16 28.35 -8.73
C CYS A 447 0.01 29.60 -9.59
N GLN A 448 -0.20 30.78 -8.92
CA GLN A 448 -0.21 32.07 -9.64
C GLN A 448 1.21 32.39 -10.07
N ILE A 449 1.36 32.88 -11.29
CA ILE A 449 2.62 33.28 -11.91
C ILE A 449 2.52 34.71 -12.42
N ASP A 450 3.63 35.40 -12.44
CA ASP A 450 3.75 36.74 -12.98
C ASP A 450 3.76 36.74 -14.52
N GLU A 451 3.68 37.94 -15.13
CA GLU A 451 3.66 38.08 -16.57
C GLU A 451 4.93 37.56 -17.25
N SER A 452 6.08 37.69 -16.60
CA SER A 452 7.37 37.23 -17.13
C SER A 452 7.41 35.69 -17.19
N SER A 453 6.95 35.01 -16.14
CA SER A 453 6.80 33.56 -16.05
C SER A 453 5.77 33.04 -17.07
N GLN A 454 4.66 33.78 -17.27
CA GLN A 454 3.64 33.41 -18.25
C GLN A 454 4.23 33.45 -19.67
N ARG A 455 4.91 34.53 -20.06
CA ARG A 455 5.55 34.63 -21.39
C ARG A 455 6.60 33.54 -21.63
N LEU A 456 7.37 33.17 -20.53
CA LEU A 456 8.34 32.08 -20.62
C LEU A 456 7.66 30.74 -20.90
N LEU A 457 6.56 30.46 -20.18
CA LEU A 457 5.80 29.22 -20.32
C LEU A 457 5.11 29.11 -21.68
N GLU A 458 4.52 30.22 -22.20
CA GLU A 458 3.92 30.29 -23.57
C GLU A 458 4.95 29.93 -24.62
N ARG A 459 6.13 30.57 -24.59
CA ARG A 459 7.23 30.26 -25.54
C ARG A 459 7.67 28.82 -25.47
N ALA A 460 7.75 28.24 -24.27
CA ALA A 460 8.12 26.85 -24.08
C ALA A 460 7.06 25.90 -24.64
N MET A 461 5.79 26.19 -24.41
CA MET A 461 4.68 25.40 -24.94
C MET A 461 4.67 25.39 -26.48
N GLU A 462 4.85 26.54 -27.10
CA GLU A 462 4.94 26.65 -28.59
C GLU A 462 6.17 25.91 -29.14
N LYS A 463 7.36 26.17 -28.56
CA LYS A 463 8.62 25.61 -29.04
C LYS A 463 8.73 24.10 -28.85
N LEU A 464 8.22 23.56 -27.75
CA LEU A 464 8.29 22.14 -27.39
C LEU A 464 7.01 21.38 -27.79
N GLY A 465 5.95 22.03 -28.24
CA GLY A 465 4.68 21.40 -28.61
C GLY A 465 3.96 20.77 -27.41
N LEU A 466 4.04 21.39 -26.23
CA LEU A 466 3.53 20.81 -24.99
C LEU A 466 1.99 20.86 -24.93
N SER A 467 1.39 19.81 -24.38
CA SER A 467 -0.06 19.70 -24.18
C SER A 467 -0.58 20.59 -23.04
N ALA A 468 -1.90 20.86 -23.01
CA ALA A 468 -2.56 21.53 -21.88
C ALA A 468 -2.35 20.79 -20.54
N ARG A 469 -2.14 19.46 -20.58
CA ARG A 469 -1.78 18.68 -19.39
C ARG A 469 -0.37 19.00 -18.94
N ALA A 470 0.59 19.12 -19.85
CA ALA A 470 1.96 19.51 -19.54
C ALA A 470 2.00 20.89 -18.87
N TYR A 471 1.18 21.85 -19.32
CA TYR A 471 1.03 23.16 -18.66
C TYR A 471 0.69 23.02 -17.18
N THR A 472 -0.33 22.25 -16.85
CA THR A 472 -0.74 22.07 -15.44
C THR A 472 0.31 21.32 -14.62
N ARG A 473 1.08 20.42 -15.23
CA ARG A 473 2.20 19.68 -14.59
C ARG A 473 3.36 20.62 -14.27
N ILE A 474 3.76 21.44 -15.25
CA ILE A 474 4.82 22.43 -15.04
C ILE A 474 4.47 23.34 -13.88
N LEU A 475 3.25 23.85 -13.78
CA LEU A 475 2.82 24.70 -12.67
C LEU A 475 2.90 23.99 -11.30
N LYS A 476 2.48 22.72 -11.23
CA LYS A 476 2.59 21.93 -9.99
C LYS A 476 4.03 21.71 -9.58
N VAL A 477 4.90 21.37 -10.53
CA VAL A 477 6.34 21.15 -10.29
C VAL A 477 6.99 22.45 -9.88
N SER A 478 6.71 23.58 -10.57
CA SER A 478 7.22 24.92 -10.20
C SER A 478 6.80 25.32 -8.78
N ARG A 479 5.56 25.03 -8.37
CA ARG A 479 5.13 25.27 -6.98
C ARG A 479 5.93 24.43 -6.00
N THR A 480 6.28 23.20 -6.36
CA THR A 480 7.09 22.33 -5.50
C THR A 480 8.52 22.83 -5.39
N ILE A 481 9.11 23.33 -6.49
CA ILE A 481 10.45 23.92 -6.49
C ILE A 481 10.47 25.17 -5.58
N ALA A 482 9.46 26.03 -5.71
CA ALA A 482 9.34 27.21 -4.85
C ALA A 482 9.12 26.84 -3.36
N ASP A 483 8.38 25.76 -3.06
CA ASP A 483 8.24 25.24 -1.68
C ASP A 483 9.58 24.71 -1.12
N LEU A 484 10.43 24.10 -1.95
CA LEU A 484 11.78 23.66 -1.58
C LEU A 484 12.73 24.82 -1.29
N GLU A 485 12.50 25.96 -1.92
CA GLU A 485 13.25 27.20 -1.73
C GLU A 485 12.61 28.12 -0.67
N GLU A 486 11.54 27.65 -0.02
CA GLU A 486 10.77 28.38 1.01
C GLU A 486 10.20 29.71 0.49
N GLU A 487 9.90 29.79 -0.82
CA GLU A 487 9.38 30.99 -1.50
C GLU A 487 7.85 30.94 -1.60
N ASP A 488 7.18 32.05 -1.25
CA ASP A 488 5.72 32.16 -1.29
C ASP A 488 5.17 32.20 -2.73
N HIS A 489 5.91 32.81 -3.65
CA HIS A 489 5.51 33.01 -5.04
C HIS A 489 6.38 32.21 -6.01
N ILE A 490 5.77 31.73 -7.09
CA ILE A 490 6.50 31.06 -8.16
C ILE A 490 7.26 32.13 -8.95
N GLN A 491 8.59 32.00 -9.04
CA GLN A 491 9.48 32.88 -9.77
C GLN A 491 9.83 32.30 -11.16
N PRO A 492 10.32 33.12 -12.13
CA PRO A 492 10.67 32.65 -13.47
C PRO A 492 11.70 31.49 -13.50
N HIS A 493 12.63 31.43 -12.56
CA HIS A 493 13.61 30.34 -12.49
C HIS A 493 12.96 29.00 -12.08
N HIS A 494 11.93 29.01 -11.22
CA HIS A 494 11.16 27.80 -10.89
C HIS A 494 10.44 27.24 -12.12
N ILE A 495 9.87 28.13 -12.97
CA ILE A 495 9.26 27.73 -14.24
C ILE A 495 10.31 27.15 -15.19
N SER A 496 11.48 27.81 -15.29
CA SER A 496 12.58 27.34 -16.14
C SER A 496 13.06 25.94 -15.77
N GLU A 497 13.26 25.67 -14.47
CA GLU A 497 13.63 24.35 -13.96
C GLU A 497 12.53 23.31 -14.28
N ALA A 498 11.26 23.64 -14.03
CA ALA A 498 10.14 22.75 -14.30
C ALA A 498 9.97 22.43 -15.80
N ILE A 499 10.24 23.38 -16.70
CA ILE A 499 10.24 23.19 -18.15
C ILE A 499 11.33 22.19 -18.57
N GLN A 500 12.53 22.29 -17.96
CA GLN A 500 13.62 21.34 -18.25
C GLN A 500 13.22 19.89 -17.99
N TYR A 501 12.41 19.65 -16.95
CA TYR A 501 11.88 18.32 -16.66
C TYR A 501 10.83 17.81 -17.65
N ARG A 502 10.49 18.60 -18.67
CA ARG A 502 9.61 18.23 -19.80
C ARG A 502 10.31 18.26 -21.16
N SER A 503 11.61 18.50 -21.18
CA SER A 503 12.41 18.57 -22.43
C SER A 503 12.38 17.28 -23.23
N LEU A 504 12.21 16.13 -22.59
CA LEU A 504 12.14 14.82 -23.24
C LEU A 504 10.77 14.51 -23.87
N ASP A 505 9.70 15.29 -23.62
CA ASP A 505 8.38 15.08 -24.22
C ASP A 505 8.47 15.01 -25.76
N ARG A 506 9.24 15.90 -26.37
CA ARG A 506 9.44 15.95 -27.81
C ARG A 506 10.17 14.73 -28.38
N THR A 507 10.99 14.07 -27.60
CA THR A 507 11.78 12.92 -28.02
C THR A 507 11.16 11.59 -27.63
N LEU A 508 10.25 11.58 -26.66
CA LEU A 508 9.54 10.39 -26.20
C LEU A 508 8.21 10.20 -26.95
N LEU A 509 7.57 11.28 -27.38
CA LEU A 509 6.38 11.28 -28.21
C LEU A 509 6.75 11.31 -29.70
#